data_d5b03dce539c997ce9bdc98dba84e363
#
_entry.id   d5b03dce539c997ce9bdc98dba84e363
#
_cell.length_a   1.000
_cell.length_b   1.000
_cell.length_c   1.000
_cell.angle_alpha   90.00
_cell.angle_beta   90.00
_cell.angle_gamma   90.00
#
_symmetry.space_group_name_H-M   'P 1'
#
loop_
_entity.id
_entity.type
_entity.pdbx_description
1 polymer ?
#
loop_
_entity_poly.entity_id
_entity_poly.type
_entity_poly.pdbx_seq_one_letter_code
_entity_poly.pdbx_strand_id
1 'polypeptide(L)'
;MRNIVFIPNIDLGNGRSDKYSYCINSWKYWCDKNDCELLLLEDLLLPVEQMRITWQRYYVFDVLDNSNIDYNQVLVVDADTIVHPECPNFFNETDGKYTAVMNDGDYEWVNKSISQYGVKFFGKDSFPTWRYVNGGFQIFNESHKEYLKGLTDWYNENITELNQVFGKWNSTDQTCINFYREEQNLPMTILPPCYNLQDISRKNLMYWHPQHWWTDELHYLKNGWVYHFNAIPQNEMGRDANYWIERTYKELYDV
;
A
#
# COMPACT_ATOMS: atom_id res chain seq x y z
N MET A 1 1.63 -16.60 -18.68
CA MET A 1 1.76 -16.13 -17.28
C MET A 1 0.83 -14.95 -17.12
N ARG A 2 0.03 -14.91 -16.04
CA ARG A 2 -0.90 -13.81 -15.71
C ARG A 2 -0.21 -12.79 -14.81
N ASN A 3 -0.77 -11.60 -14.74
CA ASN A 3 -0.44 -10.64 -13.69
C ASN A 3 -1.19 -11.02 -12.41
N ILE A 4 -0.57 -10.77 -11.26
CA ILE A 4 -1.14 -11.09 -9.95
C ILE A 4 -1.37 -9.81 -9.16
N VAL A 5 -2.51 -9.73 -8.51
CA VAL A 5 -2.77 -8.77 -7.43
C VAL A 5 -2.63 -9.52 -6.12
N PHE A 6 -1.62 -9.18 -5.34
CA PHE A 6 -1.31 -9.79 -4.04
C PHE A 6 -1.72 -8.85 -2.92
N ILE A 7 -2.63 -9.30 -2.07
CA ILE A 7 -3.15 -8.50 -0.95
C ILE A 7 -2.83 -9.19 0.38
N PRO A 8 -1.97 -8.60 1.22
CA PRO A 8 -1.78 -9.06 2.60
C PRO A 8 -3.01 -8.71 3.45
N ASN A 9 -3.94 -9.65 3.59
CA ASN A 9 -5.14 -9.54 4.42
C ASN A 9 -5.03 -10.45 5.66
N ILE A 10 -3.89 -10.38 6.35
CA ILE A 10 -3.54 -11.30 7.44
C ILE A 10 -4.50 -11.10 8.62
N ASP A 11 -5.13 -12.20 9.04
CA ASP A 11 -6.00 -12.22 10.21
C ASP A 11 -5.18 -12.51 11.49
N LEU A 12 -5.28 -11.57 12.44
CA LEU A 12 -4.70 -11.71 13.78
C LEU A 12 -5.74 -12.17 14.83
N GLY A 13 -6.89 -12.69 14.41
CA GLY A 13 -7.98 -13.09 15.29
C GLY A 13 -8.74 -11.90 15.91
N ASN A 14 -8.59 -10.71 15.37
CA ASN A 14 -9.24 -9.48 15.86
C ASN A 14 -10.38 -8.98 14.95
N GLY A 15 -10.76 -9.76 13.94
CA GLY A 15 -11.83 -9.45 12.98
C GLY A 15 -11.48 -8.29 12.04
N ARG A 16 -10.20 -7.96 11.89
CA ARG A 16 -9.76 -6.88 10.97
C ARG A 16 -9.91 -7.29 9.52
N SER A 17 -9.58 -8.53 9.20
CA SER A 17 -9.69 -9.09 7.85
C SER A 17 -11.11 -9.01 7.29
N ASP A 18 -12.12 -9.27 8.12
CA ASP A 18 -13.54 -9.22 7.71
C ASP A 18 -13.98 -7.83 7.26
N LYS A 19 -13.34 -6.79 7.81
CA LYS A 19 -13.67 -5.38 7.51
C LYS A 19 -13.28 -4.96 6.10
N TYR A 20 -12.40 -5.72 5.43
CA TYR A 20 -11.92 -5.40 4.08
C TYR A 20 -12.64 -6.16 2.97
N SER A 21 -13.78 -6.82 3.26
CA SER A 21 -14.55 -7.58 2.27
C SER A 21 -14.93 -6.74 1.03
N TYR A 22 -15.31 -5.48 1.21
CA TYR A 22 -15.61 -4.57 0.10
C TYR A 22 -14.36 -4.24 -0.74
N CYS A 23 -13.22 -4.06 -0.07
CA CYS A 23 -11.94 -3.85 -0.75
C CYS A 23 -11.57 -5.06 -1.60
N ILE A 24 -11.60 -6.25 -1.02
CA ILE A 24 -11.30 -7.52 -1.71
C ILE A 24 -12.25 -7.74 -2.88
N ASN A 25 -13.55 -7.47 -2.72
CA ASN A 25 -14.54 -7.61 -3.80
C ASN A 25 -14.25 -6.64 -4.95
N SER A 26 -13.81 -5.41 -4.67
CA SER A 26 -13.42 -4.46 -5.72
C SER A 26 -12.23 -4.97 -6.53
N TRP A 27 -11.20 -5.49 -5.87
CA TRP A 27 -10.03 -6.07 -6.52
C TRP A 27 -10.37 -7.34 -7.30
N LYS A 28 -11.26 -8.19 -6.77
CA LYS A 28 -11.73 -9.38 -7.48
C LYS A 28 -12.41 -9.00 -8.79
N TYR A 29 -13.33 -8.03 -8.75
CA TYR A 29 -14.00 -7.53 -9.95
C TYR A 29 -13.00 -7.00 -10.98
N TRP A 30 -12.03 -6.18 -10.54
CA TRP A 30 -11.04 -5.62 -11.43
C TRP A 30 -10.11 -6.69 -12.03
N CYS A 31 -9.71 -7.68 -11.23
CA CYS A 31 -8.90 -8.81 -11.70
C CYS A 31 -9.62 -9.63 -12.76
N ASP A 32 -10.88 -9.97 -12.53
CA ASP A 32 -11.71 -10.71 -13.49
C ASP A 32 -11.82 -9.94 -14.83
N LYS A 33 -12.00 -8.62 -14.76
CA LYS A 33 -12.09 -7.74 -15.95
C LYS A 33 -10.77 -7.64 -16.72
N ASN A 34 -9.63 -7.72 -16.05
CA ASN A 34 -8.31 -7.49 -16.64
C ASN A 34 -7.48 -8.78 -16.86
N ASP A 35 -8.08 -9.96 -16.73
CA ASP A 35 -7.41 -11.28 -16.79
C ASP A 35 -6.19 -11.38 -15.84
N CYS A 36 -6.37 -10.86 -14.64
CA CYS A 36 -5.41 -10.96 -13.54
C CYS A 36 -5.86 -11.99 -12.51
N GLU A 37 -4.95 -12.50 -11.70
CA GLU A 37 -5.24 -13.38 -10.59
C GLU A 37 -5.17 -12.62 -9.26
N LEU A 38 -6.16 -12.82 -8.38
CA LEU A 38 -6.16 -12.28 -7.04
C LEU A 38 -5.64 -13.32 -6.06
N LEU A 39 -4.57 -12.99 -5.33
CA LEU A 39 -4.01 -13.83 -4.28
C LEU A 39 -4.06 -13.10 -2.94
N LEU A 40 -4.67 -13.72 -1.93
CA LEU A 40 -4.74 -13.19 -0.57
C LEU A 40 -3.73 -13.92 0.30
N LEU A 41 -2.94 -13.16 1.06
CA LEU A 41 -2.14 -13.69 2.16
C LEU A 41 -2.94 -13.50 3.46
N GLU A 42 -3.53 -14.58 3.96
CA GLU A 42 -4.42 -14.53 5.13
C GLU A 42 -3.74 -14.99 6.42
N ASP A 43 -2.67 -15.77 6.30
CA ASP A 43 -1.88 -16.27 7.42
C ASP A 43 -0.55 -15.52 7.58
N LEU A 44 -0.06 -15.47 8.82
CA LEU A 44 1.29 -14.98 9.09
C LEU A 44 2.34 -15.92 8.48
N LEU A 45 3.29 -15.35 7.74
CA LEU A 45 4.47 -16.10 7.25
C LEU A 45 5.49 -16.31 8.38
N LEU A 46 5.62 -15.31 9.26
CA LEU A 46 6.50 -15.30 10.42
C LEU A 46 5.75 -14.74 11.63
N PRO A 47 6.11 -15.18 12.86
CA PRO A 47 5.60 -14.56 14.08
C PRO A 47 5.83 -13.03 14.07
N VAL A 48 4.86 -12.26 14.59
CA VAL A 48 4.94 -10.78 14.60
C VAL A 48 6.12 -10.24 15.41
N GLU A 49 6.63 -11.04 16.35
CA GLU A 49 7.83 -10.76 17.15
C GLU A 49 9.12 -10.84 16.32
N GLN A 50 9.11 -11.66 15.26
CA GLN A 50 10.23 -11.82 14.34
C GLN A 50 10.15 -10.83 13.20
N MET A 51 8.95 -10.64 12.64
CA MET A 51 8.75 -9.68 11.55
C MET A 51 7.38 -9.03 11.65
N ARG A 52 7.37 -7.69 11.61
CA ARG A 52 6.12 -6.92 11.57
C ARG A 52 5.28 -7.29 10.36
N ILE A 53 3.96 -7.28 10.55
CA ILE A 53 2.99 -7.70 9.54
C ILE A 53 3.16 -6.94 8.20
N THR A 54 3.46 -5.64 8.24
CA THR A 54 3.65 -4.82 7.04
C THR A 54 4.88 -5.22 6.22
N TRP A 55 5.85 -5.86 6.85
CA TRP A 55 7.06 -6.32 6.18
C TRP A 55 6.90 -7.70 5.54
N GLN A 56 5.97 -8.51 5.99
CA GLN A 56 5.74 -9.87 5.49
C GLN A 56 5.28 -9.89 4.02
N ARG A 57 4.75 -8.79 3.51
CA ARG A 57 4.39 -8.61 2.09
C ARG A 57 5.56 -8.78 1.13
N TYR A 58 6.79 -8.53 1.59
CA TYR A 58 7.98 -8.62 0.75
C TYR A 58 8.49 -10.05 0.52
N TYR A 59 7.89 -11.04 1.18
CA TYR A 59 8.04 -12.46 0.85
C TYR A 59 7.10 -12.92 -0.28
N VAL A 60 6.52 -11.99 -1.04
CA VAL A 60 5.55 -12.32 -2.08
C VAL A 60 6.10 -13.35 -3.08
N PHE A 61 7.36 -13.24 -3.50
CA PHE A 61 7.95 -14.21 -4.41
C PHE A 61 8.17 -15.58 -3.78
N ASP A 62 8.54 -15.64 -2.51
CA ASP A 62 8.66 -16.91 -1.78
C ASP A 62 7.29 -17.60 -1.68
N VAL A 63 6.21 -16.83 -1.46
CA VAL A 63 4.84 -17.36 -1.44
C VAL A 63 4.46 -17.93 -2.80
N LEU A 64 4.73 -17.19 -3.88
CA LEU A 64 4.40 -17.62 -5.24
C LEU A 64 5.21 -18.86 -5.66
N ASP A 65 6.51 -18.85 -5.42
CA ASP A 65 7.40 -19.95 -5.77
C ASP A 65 7.04 -21.24 -4.99
N ASN A 66 6.79 -21.12 -3.68
CA ASN A 66 6.39 -22.26 -2.85
C ASN A 66 5.00 -22.82 -3.21
N SER A 67 4.15 -21.98 -3.78
CA SER A 67 2.80 -22.36 -4.26
C SER A 67 2.81 -22.83 -5.71
N ASN A 68 3.96 -22.81 -6.40
CA ASN A 68 4.12 -23.11 -7.84
C ASN A 68 3.18 -22.25 -8.71
N ILE A 69 3.05 -20.98 -8.40
CA ILE A 69 2.22 -20.01 -9.15
C ILE A 69 3.11 -19.24 -10.11
N ASP A 70 2.87 -19.40 -11.41
CA ASP A 70 3.53 -18.64 -12.46
C ASP A 70 2.95 -17.23 -12.59
N TYR A 71 3.77 -16.22 -12.73
CA TYR A 71 3.36 -14.83 -12.86
C TYR A 71 4.20 -14.07 -13.90
N ASN A 72 3.64 -12.99 -14.43
CA ASN A 72 4.34 -12.01 -15.26
C ASN A 72 4.78 -10.81 -14.40
N GLN A 73 3.82 -10.13 -13.77
CA GLN A 73 4.05 -9.04 -12.82
C GLN A 73 3.16 -9.24 -11.60
N VAL A 74 3.56 -8.70 -10.46
CA VAL A 74 2.85 -8.80 -9.19
C VAL A 74 2.64 -7.41 -8.62
N LEU A 75 1.39 -6.99 -8.45
CA LEU A 75 1.04 -5.85 -7.62
C LEU A 75 0.92 -6.33 -6.16
N VAL A 76 1.70 -5.73 -5.28
CA VAL A 76 1.51 -5.82 -3.82
C VAL A 76 0.74 -4.58 -3.39
N VAL A 77 -0.49 -4.75 -2.88
CA VAL A 77 -1.37 -3.64 -2.51
C VAL A 77 -1.99 -3.84 -1.13
N ASP A 78 -2.20 -2.74 -0.40
CA ASP A 78 -2.80 -2.78 0.95
C ASP A 78 -4.27 -3.21 0.92
N ALA A 79 -4.67 -3.98 1.93
CA ALA A 79 -6.02 -4.56 2.04
C ALA A 79 -7.12 -3.50 2.24
N ASP A 80 -6.78 -2.29 2.71
CA ASP A 80 -7.69 -1.17 2.90
C ASP A 80 -7.78 -0.25 1.67
N THR A 81 -7.68 -0.84 0.47
CA THR A 81 -7.81 -0.13 -0.80
C THR A 81 -9.02 -0.59 -1.60
N ILE A 82 -9.69 0.34 -2.28
CA ILE A 82 -10.74 0.07 -3.27
C ILE A 82 -10.24 0.50 -4.64
N VAL A 83 -10.34 -0.39 -5.64
CA VAL A 83 -10.06 -0.05 -7.02
C VAL A 83 -11.36 0.36 -7.73
N HIS A 84 -11.29 1.40 -8.56
CA HIS A 84 -12.41 1.84 -9.40
C HIS A 84 -12.71 0.79 -10.48
N PRO A 85 -13.99 0.45 -10.77
CA PRO A 85 -14.34 -0.58 -11.77
C PRO A 85 -13.80 -0.28 -13.17
N GLU A 86 -13.61 1.00 -13.51
CA GLU A 86 -13.06 1.45 -14.78
C GLU A 86 -11.54 1.80 -14.71
N CYS A 87 -10.86 1.42 -13.64
CA CYS A 87 -9.42 1.64 -13.54
C CYS A 87 -8.68 0.96 -14.71
N PRO A 88 -7.86 1.69 -15.46
CA PRO A 88 -7.09 1.10 -16.54
C PRO A 88 -6.10 0.06 -16.01
N ASN A 89 -5.66 -0.83 -16.90
CA ASN A 89 -4.68 -1.85 -16.55
C ASN A 89 -3.29 -1.23 -16.38
N PHE A 90 -2.94 -0.89 -15.17
CA PHE A 90 -1.69 -0.24 -14.78
C PHE A 90 -0.44 -1.13 -14.98
N PHE A 91 -0.59 -2.43 -15.16
CA PHE A 91 0.54 -3.29 -15.51
C PHE A 91 1.18 -2.95 -16.86
N ASN A 92 0.45 -2.25 -17.72
CA ASN A 92 0.95 -1.76 -19.01
C ASN A 92 1.87 -0.53 -18.88
N GLU A 93 1.90 0.11 -17.71
CA GLU A 93 2.65 1.36 -17.47
C GLU A 93 4.02 1.14 -16.81
N THR A 94 4.41 -0.11 -16.55
CA THR A 94 5.57 -0.41 -15.70
C THR A 94 6.90 -0.37 -16.44
N ASP A 95 6.94 -0.54 -17.76
CA ASP A 95 8.18 -0.72 -18.56
C ASP A 95 9.09 -1.84 -18.01
N GLY A 96 8.51 -2.83 -17.31
CA GLY A 96 9.27 -3.89 -16.66
C GLY A 96 10.10 -3.46 -15.44
N LYS A 97 9.96 -2.21 -14.98
CA LYS A 97 10.67 -1.67 -13.81
C LYS A 97 9.84 -1.86 -12.54
N TYR A 98 10.52 -1.79 -11.40
CA TYR A 98 9.82 -1.55 -10.14
C TYR A 98 8.91 -0.33 -10.29
N THR A 99 7.64 -0.47 -9.93
CA THR A 99 6.67 0.59 -10.12
C THR A 99 5.90 0.82 -8.84
N ALA A 100 5.77 2.07 -8.45
CA ALA A 100 5.04 2.46 -7.25
C ALA A 100 4.36 3.81 -7.45
N VAL A 101 3.47 4.17 -6.54
CA VAL A 101 2.72 5.43 -6.62
C VAL A 101 3.36 6.49 -5.74
N MET A 102 3.52 7.70 -6.29
CA MET A 102 4.01 8.85 -5.52
C MET A 102 3.10 9.09 -4.31
N ASN A 103 3.69 9.32 -3.16
CA ASN A 103 2.93 9.67 -1.95
C ASN A 103 2.26 11.04 -2.12
N ASP A 104 0.95 11.13 -1.93
CA ASP A 104 0.14 12.30 -2.27
C ASP A 104 -0.03 13.32 -1.14
N GLY A 105 0.63 13.10 0.00
CA GLY A 105 0.50 14.02 1.12
C GLY A 105 1.14 13.56 2.41
N ASP A 106 0.66 14.11 3.54
CA ASP A 106 1.17 13.88 4.87
C ASP A 106 2.68 14.17 5.01
N TYR A 107 3.11 15.26 4.40
CA TYR A 107 4.53 15.63 4.34
C TYR A 107 5.16 15.86 5.72
N GLU A 108 4.37 16.21 6.73
CA GLU A 108 4.88 16.33 8.11
C GLU A 108 5.31 14.95 8.64
N TRP A 109 4.47 13.93 8.47
CA TRP A 109 4.80 12.56 8.85
C TRP A 109 6.00 12.03 8.04
N VAL A 110 6.00 12.26 6.72
CA VAL A 110 7.09 11.87 5.83
C VAL A 110 8.42 12.47 6.29
N ASN A 111 8.47 13.78 6.55
CA ASN A 111 9.69 14.46 6.99
C ASN A 111 10.15 13.97 8.37
N LYS A 112 9.23 13.75 9.31
CA LYS A 112 9.55 13.16 10.62
C LYS A 112 10.11 11.75 10.47
N SER A 113 9.52 10.94 9.61
CA SER A 113 9.97 9.58 9.33
C SER A 113 11.36 9.58 8.67
N ILE A 114 11.60 10.45 7.68
CA ILE A 114 12.89 10.64 7.04
C ILE A 114 13.96 11.02 8.08
N SER A 115 13.69 11.99 8.95
CA SER A 115 14.64 12.43 9.97
C SER A 115 15.05 11.34 10.96
N GLN A 116 14.20 10.32 11.12
CA GLN A 116 14.46 9.22 12.05
C GLN A 116 15.10 8.01 11.37
N TYR A 117 14.45 7.48 10.35
CA TYR A 117 14.95 6.30 9.64
C TYR A 117 16.12 6.65 8.73
N GLY A 118 16.01 7.74 7.98
CA GLY A 118 17.04 8.18 7.05
C GLY A 118 18.36 8.41 7.75
N VAL A 119 18.35 9.16 8.86
CA VAL A 119 19.58 9.44 9.63
C VAL A 119 20.12 8.17 10.28
N LYS A 120 19.24 7.37 10.91
CA LYS A 120 19.69 6.22 11.70
C LYS A 120 20.24 5.09 10.86
N PHE A 121 19.59 4.76 9.72
CA PHE A 121 19.90 3.57 8.94
C PHE A 121 20.63 3.86 7.62
N PHE A 122 20.51 5.09 7.10
CA PHE A 122 21.02 5.44 5.78
C PHE A 122 21.95 6.67 5.80
N GLY A 123 22.18 7.27 6.97
CA GLY A 123 23.04 8.45 7.12
C GLY A 123 22.54 9.69 6.36
N LYS A 124 21.25 9.76 6.07
CA LYS A 124 20.61 10.82 5.27
C LYS A 124 19.48 11.48 6.04
N ASP A 125 19.45 12.80 6.10
CA ASP A 125 18.44 13.62 6.78
C ASP A 125 17.37 14.18 5.86
N SER A 126 17.47 13.90 4.57
CA SER A 126 16.56 14.40 3.54
C SER A 126 16.30 13.35 2.45
N PHE A 127 15.17 13.49 1.80
CA PHE A 127 14.77 12.66 0.67
C PHE A 127 13.96 13.51 -0.31
N PRO A 128 14.17 13.39 -1.64
CA PRO A 128 13.37 14.13 -2.61
C PRO A 128 11.92 13.65 -2.60
N THR A 129 11.01 14.48 -2.07
CA THR A 129 9.61 14.10 -1.81
C THR A 129 8.85 13.67 -3.06
N TRP A 130 9.20 14.22 -4.23
CA TRP A 130 8.62 13.81 -5.53
C TRP A 130 9.05 12.41 -6.00
N ARG A 131 10.03 11.81 -5.33
CA ARG A 131 10.48 10.42 -5.53
C ARG A 131 10.08 9.50 -4.38
N TYR A 132 9.44 10.06 -3.35
CA TYR A 132 8.96 9.30 -2.21
C TYR A 132 7.64 8.62 -2.55
N VAL A 133 7.64 7.30 -2.53
CA VAL A 133 6.48 6.48 -2.91
C VAL A 133 5.78 5.91 -1.68
N ASN A 134 4.47 5.68 -1.82
CA ASN A 134 3.67 5.01 -0.80
C ASN A 134 3.91 3.50 -0.83
N GLY A 135 4.02 2.87 0.33
CA GLY A 135 4.26 1.43 0.47
C GLY A 135 3.05 0.55 0.14
N GLY A 136 1.87 1.13 0.04
CA GLY A 136 0.60 0.40 -0.15
C GLY A 136 0.23 0.10 -1.60
N PHE A 137 1.09 0.41 -2.57
CA PHE A 137 0.90 0.05 -3.99
C PHE A 137 2.26 -0.09 -4.67
N GLN A 138 2.67 -1.31 -4.93
CA GLN A 138 3.99 -1.59 -5.51
C GLN A 138 3.91 -2.74 -6.51
N ILE A 139 4.46 -2.55 -7.72
CA ILE A 139 4.48 -3.58 -8.76
C ILE A 139 5.91 -4.07 -8.96
N PHE A 140 6.04 -5.38 -8.95
CA PHE A 140 7.29 -6.11 -9.13
C PHE A 140 7.17 -7.11 -10.28
N ASN A 141 8.30 -7.62 -10.74
CA ASN A 141 8.41 -8.79 -11.60
C ASN A 141 9.60 -9.65 -11.15
N GLU A 142 9.85 -10.75 -11.83
CA GLU A 142 10.89 -11.72 -11.46
C GLU A 142 12.28 -11.10 -11.29
N SER A 143 12.63 -10.06 -12.07
CA SER A 143 13.93 -9.38 -11.95
C SER A 143 14.14 -8.66 -10.61
N HIS A 144 13.07 -8.51 -9.81
CA HIS A 144 13.12 -7.85 -8.50
C HIS A 144 13.23 -8.84 -7.31
N LYS A 145 13.35 -10.16 -7.56
CA LYS A 145 13.47 -11.17 -6.48
C LYS A 145 14.66 -10.88 -5.57
N GLU A 146 15.84 -10.67 -6.16
CA GLU A 146 17.05 -10.39 -5.38
C GLU A 146 16.95 -9.06 -4.60
N TYR A 147 16.26 -8.06 -5.15
CA TYR A 147 15.98 -6.82 -4.44
C TYR A 147 15.11 -7.05 -3.21
N LEU A 148 14.00 -7.78 -3.32
CA LEU A 148 13.12 -8.06 -2.19
C LEU A 148 13.80 -8.97 -1.16
N LYS A 149 14.57 -9.96 -1.61
CA LYS A 149 15.40 -10.77 -0.72
C LYS A 149 16.38 -9.90 0.06
N GLY A 150 17.14 -9.05 -0.61
CA GLY A 150 18.06 -8.13 0.05
C GLY A 150 17.37 -7.17 1.01
N LEU A 151 16.15 -6.71 0.70
CA LEU A 151 15.34 -5.87 1.59
C LEU A 151 14.92 -6.60 2.87
N THR A 152 14.51 -7.86 2.77
CA THR A 152 14.15 -8.68 3.94
C THR A 152 15.37 -9.09 4.76
N ASP A 153 16.51 -9.37 4.11
CA ASP A 153 17.78 -9.60 4.79
C ASP A 153 18.22 -8.34 5.57
N TRP A 154 18.15 -7.16 4.93
CA TRP A 154 18.41 -5.87 5.58
C TRP A 154 17.50 -5.63 6.80
N TYR A 155 16.20 -5.96 6.71
CA TYR A 155 15.27 -5.90 7.84
C TYR A 155 15.77 -6.77 9.00
N ASN A 156 16.11 -8.01 8.73
CA ASN A 156 16.56 -8.98 9.74
C ASN A 156 17.86 -8.54 10.42
N GLU A 157 18.79 -7.95 9.68
CA GLU A 157 20.03 -7.40 10.21
C GLU A 157 19.81 -6.19 11.12
N ASN A 158 18.75 -5.41 10.87
CA ASN A 158 18.47 -4.16 11.59
C ASN A 158 17.27 -4.24 12.55
N ILE A 159 16.71 -5.43 12.79
CA ILE A 159 15.44 -5.59 13.54
C ILE A 159 15.48 -5.01 14.96
N THR A 160 16.61 -5.12 15.65
CA THR A 160 16.78 -4.60 17.01
C THR A 160 16.65 -3.08 17.03
N GLU A 161 17.32 -2.40 16.13
CA GLU A 161 17.31 -0.95 16.00
C GLU A 161 15.98 -0.44 15.43
N LEU A 162 15.40 -1.17 14.49
CA LEU A 162 14.08 -0.87 13.94
C LEU A 162 13.01 -0.90 15.02
N ASN A 163 13.02 -1.89 15.92
CA ASN A 163 12.07 -1.97 17.02
C ASN A 163 12.18 -0.79 17.98
N GLN A 164 13.36 -0.20 18.17
CA GLN A 164 13.52 1.01 18.99
C GLN A 164 12.86 2.24 18.35
N VAL A 165 12.89 2.34 17.01
CA VAL A 165 12.24 3.43 16.26
C VAL A 165 10.74 3.19 16.14
N PHE A 166 10.34 1.99 15.82
CA PHE A 166 8.94 1.60 15.70
C PHE A 166 8.11 1.87 16.96
N GLY A 167 8.64 1.60 18.13
CA GLY A 167 7.94 1.83 19.39
C GLY A 167 7.53 3.27 19.65
N LYS A 168 8.15 4.24 18.96
CA LYS A 168 7.86 5.67 19.11
C LYS A 168 6.82 6.20 18.11
N TRP A 169 6.65 5.57 16.95
CA TRP A 169 5.98 6.19 15.81
C TRP A 169 4.94 5.32 15.11
N ASN A 170 4.63 4.11 15.59
CA ASN A 170 3.78 3.14 14.89
C ASN A 170 4.14 3.01 13.41
N SER A 171 5.43 3.08 13.09
CA SER A 171 5.82 3.33 11.73
C SER A 171 5.94 2.07 10.92
N THR A 172 5.87 2.30 9.64
CA THR A 172 5.74 1.33 8.58
C THR A 172 7.10 1.07 7.92
N ASP A 173 7.11 0.18 6.99
CA ASP A 173 8.15 -0.13 6.04
C ASP A 173 8.46 1.03 5.06
N GLN A 174 7.49 1.93 4.81
CA GLN A 174 7.49 2.90 3.70
C GLN A 174 8.77 3.74 3.59
N THR A 175 9.27 4.31 4.68
CA THR A 175 10.49 5.13 4.63
C THR A 175 11.72 4.28 4.34
N CYS A 176 11.80 3.09 4.95
CA CYS A 176 12.92 2.18 4.73
C CYS A 176 13.00 1.74 3.26
N ILE A 177 11.88 1.34 2.63
CA ILE A 177 11.90 0.93 1.23
C ILE A 177 12.31 2.06 0.29
N ASN A 178 11.90 3.30 0.56
CA ASN A 178 12.30 4.44 -0.25
C ASN A 178 13.81 4.64 -0.22
N PHE A 179 14.43 4.62 0.96
CA PHE A 179 15.89 4.76 1.10
C PHE A 179 16.63 3.54 0.55
N TYR A 180 16.20 2.33 0.90
CA TYR A 180 16.83 1.11 0.42
C TYR A 180 16.84 1.03 -1.11
N ARG A 181 15.72 1.36 -1.75
CA ARG A 181 15.63 1.45 -3.21
C ARG A 181 16.65 2.42 -3.81
N GLU A 182 16.81 3.62 -3.22
CA GLU A 182 17.81 4.59 -3.69
C GLU A 182 19.25 4.07 -3.53
N GLU A 183 19.56 3.39 -2.43
CA GLU A 183 20.89 2.80 -2.22
C GLU A 183 21.20 1.67 -3.20
N GLN A 184 20.20 0.88 -3.54
CA GLN A 184 20.34 -0.17 -4.55
C GLN A 184 20.32 0.37 -5.98
N ASN A 185 20.10 1.68 -6.18
CA ASN A 185 19.94 2.32 -7.49
C ASN A 185 18.91 1.61 -8.36
N LEU A 186 17.83 1.09 -7.75
CA LEU A 186 16.79 0.35 -8.47
C LEU A 186 15.99 1.29 -9.38
N PRO A 187 15.98 1.04 -10.71
CA PRO A 187 15.17 1.83 -11.64
C PRO A 187 13.69 1.73 -11.30
N MET A 188 12.98 2.86 -11.32
CA MET A 188 11.59 2.93 -10.93
C MET A 188 10.75 3.73 -11.93
N THR A 189 9.54 3.24 -12.19
CA THR A 189 8.44 4.01 -12.75
C THR A 189 7.57 4.54 -11.62
N ILE A 190 7.31 5.84 -11.60
CA ILE A 190 6.45 6.49 -10.59
C ILE A 190 5.11 6.79 -11.24
N LEU A 191 4.06 6.15 -10.74
CA LEU A 191 2.69 6.44 -11.13
C LEU A 191 2.16 7.65 -10.37
N PRO A 192 1.23 8.41 -10.97
CA PRO A 192 0.59 9.54 -10.31
C PRO A 192 -0.27 9.10 -9.11
N PRO A 193 -0.55 10.01 -8.15
CA PRO A 193 -1.29 9.70 -6.93
C PRO A 193 -2.68 9.09 -7.13
N CYS A 194 -3.31 9.31 -8.28
CA CYS A 194 -4.64 8.72 -8.57
C CYS A 194 -4.66 7.19 -8.54
N TYR A 195 -3.52 6.52 -8.67
CA TYR A 195 -3.42 5.06 -8.54
C TYR A 195 -3.23 4.56 -7.08
N ASN A 196 -3.15 5.47 -6.12
CA ASN A 196 -3.18 5.13 -4.69
C ASN A 196 -3.51 6.39 -3.87
N LEU A 197 -4.71 6.92 -4.10
CA LEU A 197 -5.17 8.19 -3.56
C LEU A 197 -5.47 8.06 -2.06
N GLN A 198 -4.73 8.75 -1.21
CA GLN A 198 -4.88 8.67 0.24
C GLN A 198 -5.17 10.03 0.88
N ASP A 199 -4.38 11.06 0.64
CA ASP A 199 -4.49 12.33 1.37
C ASP A 199 -5.69 13.17 0.91
N ILE A 200 -5.97 13.19 -0.39
CA ILE A 200 -7.13 13.92 -0.94
C ILE A 200 -8.42 13.26 -0.44
N SER A 201 -8.51 11.92 -0.45
CA SER A 201 -9.65 11.22 0.11
C SER A 201 -9.78 11.51 1.61
N ARG A 202 -8.70 11.45 2.37
CA ARG A 202 -8.68 11.74 3.80
C ARG A 202 -9.18 13.15 4.11
N LYS A 203 -8.73 14.18 3.38
CA LYS A 203 -9.20 15.55 3.53
C LYS A 203 -10.69 15.67 3.26
N ASN A 204 -11.20 15.01 2.23
CA ASN A 204 -12.61 14.96 1.94
C ASN A 204 -13.40 14.31 3.09
N LEU A 205 -12.96 13.14 3.53
CA LEU A 205 -13.65 12.33 4.54
C LEU A 205 -13.65 12.99 5.93
N MET A 206 -12.63 13.78 6.25
CA MET A 206 -12.52 14.50 7.53
C MET A 206 -13.17 15.88 7.51
N TYR A 207 -13.84 16.24 6.43
CA TYR A 207 -14.51 17.56 6.30
C TYR A 207 -13.58 18.75 6.55
N TRP A 208 -12.32 18.65 6.16
CA TRP A 208 -11.37 19.76 6.29
C TRP A 208 -11.70 20.94 5.38
N HIS A 209 -12.60 20.74 4.42
CA HIS A 209 -13.06 21.76 3.52
C HIS A 209 -14.50 22.18 3.91
N PRO A 210 -14.77 23.45 4.22
CA PRO A 210 -16.10 23.92 4.64
C PRO A 210 -17.23 23.60 3.65
N GLN A 211 -16.90 23.48 2.37
CA GLN A 211 -17.86 23.16 1.31
C GLN A 211 -18.43 21.73 1.37
N HIS A 212 -17.82 20.81 2.11
CA HIS A 212 -18.35 19.46 2.29
C HIS A 212 -19.60 19.39 3.15
N TRP A 213 -19.93 20.45 3.84
CA TRP A 213 -21.15 20.52 4.64
C TRP A 213 -22.41 20.60 3.79
N TRP A 214 -22.27 20.88 2.50
CA TRP A 214 -23.39 21.16 1.61
C TRP A 214 -23.81 19.97 0.76
N THR A 215 -22.97 18.97 0.62
CA THR A 215 -23.25 17.81 -0.22
C THR A 215 -22.76 16.52 0.43
N ASP A 216 -23.51 15.43 0.23
CA ASP A 216 -23.09 14.08 0.58
C ASP A 216 -22.23 13.43 -0.52
N GLU A 217 -21.86 14.18 -1.55
CA GLU A 217 -21.09 13.68 -2.68
C GLU A 217 -19.66 13.34 -2.29
N LEU A 218 -19.18 12.17 -2.70
CA LEU A 218 -17.80 11.73 -2.53
C LEU A 218 -16.92 12.29 -3.65
N HIS A 219 -16.52 13.56 -3.53
CA HIS A 219 -15.78 14.27 -4.59
C HIS A 219 -14.46 13.59 -4.99
N TYR A 220 -13.81 12.87 -4.08
CA TYR A 220 -12.57 12.16 -4.35
C TYR A 220 -12.73 11.04 -5.39
N LEU A 221 -13.94 10.51 -5.57
CA LEU A 221 -14.21 9.46 -6.57
C LEU A 221 -13.92 9.92 -8.00
N LYS A 222 -13.96 11.23 -8.25
CA LYS A 222 -13.64 11.81 -9.55
C LYS A 222 -12.15 11.96 -9.83
N ASN A 223 -11.30 11.69 -8.81
CA ASN A 223 -9.88 12.02 -8.85
C ASN A 223 -8.97 10.80 -8.70
N GLY A 224 -9.51 9.61 -8.50
CA GLY A 224 -8.73 8.42 -8.23
C GLY A 224 -9.16 7.19 -9.03
N TRP A 225 -8.19 6.31 -9.22
CA TRP A 225 -8.40 4.95 -9.72
C TRP A 225 -8.31 3.90 -8.61
N VAL A 226 -7.48 4.17 -7.59
CA VAL A 226 -7.39 3.35 -6.38
C VAL A 226 -7.46 4.29 -5.17
N TYR A 227 -8.35 3.99 -4.25
CA TYR A 227 -8.61 4.78 -3.04
C TYR A 227 -8.08 4.01 -1.83
N HIS A 228 -7.22 4.65 -1.04
CA HIS A 228 -6.52 4.04 0.08
C HIS A 228 -7.01 4.65 1.40
N PHE A 229 -7.60 3.83 2.27
CA PHE A 229 -8.26 4.24 3.50
C PHE A 229 -7.38 4.13 4.75
N ASN A 230 -6.07 4.30 4.57
CA ASN A 230 -5.11 4.22 5.65
C ASN A 230 -5.28 5.37 6.66
N ALA A 231 -5.02 5.08 7.93
CA ALA A 231 -4.96 6.06 9.02
C ALA A 231 -6.17 7.02 9.11
N ILE A 232 -7.36 6.57 8.74
CA ILE A 232 -8.59 7.36 8.91
C ILE A 232 -9.09 7.17 10.34
N PRO A 233 -9.08 8.22 11.19
CA PRO A 233 -9.62 8.14 12.53
C PRO A 233 -11.14 8.17 12.50
N GLN A 234 -11.76 7.67 13.57
CA GLN A 234 -13.18 7.86 13.78
C GLN A 234 -13.47 9.36 13.98
N ASN A 235 -14.40 9.91 13.19
CA ASN A 235 -14.83 11.29 13.35
C ASN A 235 -15.94 11.42 14.41
N GLU A 236 -16.37 12.67 14.71
CA GLU A 236 -17.41 12.99 15.69
C GLU A 236 -18.77 12.34 15.39
N MET A 237 -19.03 11.98 14.12
CA MET A 237 -20.25 11.29 13.69
C MET A 237 -20.12 9.75 13.75
N GLY A 238 -19.04 9.21 14.32
CA GLY A 238 -18.79 7.79 14.40
C GLY A 238 -18.35 7.15 13.08
N ARG A 239 -17.99 7.93 12.07
CA ARG A 239 -17.57 7.45 10.75
C ARG A 239 -16.07 7.13 10.77
N ASP A 240 -15.76 5.85 10.74
CA ASP A 240 -14.40 5.32 10.66
C ASP A 240 -14.03 4.89 9.22
N ALA A 241 -12.87 4.27 9.06
CA ALA A 241 -12.44 3.76 7.76
C ALA A 241 -13.43 2.75 7.16
N ASN A 242 -14.07 1.90 7.98
CA ASN A 242 -15.02 0.89 7.48
C ASN A 242 -16.27 1.54 6.89
N TYR A 243 -16.81 2.56 7.56
CA TYR A 243 -17.93 3.33 7.03
C TYR A 243 -17.61 3.91 5.63
N TRP A 244 -16.41 4.46 5.48
CA TRP A 244 -16.01 5.07 4.21
C TRP A 244 -15.69 4.04 3.13
N ILE A 245 -15.10 2.92 3.49
CA ILE A 245 -14.88 1.78 2.58
C ILE A 245 -16.21 1.28 2.03
N GLU A 246 -17.17 0.96 2.91
CA GLU A 246 -18.50 0.49 2.52
C GLU A 246 -19.21 1.49 1.60
N ARG A 247 -19.21 2.77 2.00
CA ARG A 247 -19.86 3.82 1.23
C ARG A 247 -19.23 4.02 -0.15
N THR A 248 -17.89 4.04 -0.22
CA THR A 248 -17.14 4.15 -1.48
C THR A 248 -17.46 2.98 -2.41
N TYR A 249 -17.45 1.78 -1.88
CA TYR A 249 -17.77 0.60 -2.66
C TYR A 249 -19.20 0.67 -3.23
N LYS A 250 -20.19 0.98 -2.40
CA LYS A 250 -21.58 1.07 -2.84
C LYS A 250 -21.79 2.14 -3.92
N GLU A 251 -21.13 3.28 -3.80
CA GLU A 251 -21.21 4.37 -4.79
C GLU A 251 -20.59 3.98 -6.13
N LEU A 252 -19.47 3.22 -6.11
CA LEU A 252 -18.74 2.83 -7.33
C LEU A 252 -19.35 1.61 -8.04
N TYR A 253 -20.00 0.71 -7.30
CA TYR A 253 -20.46 -0.58 -7.81
C TYR A 253 -22.00 -0.69 -7.88
N ASP A 254 -22.72 0.41 -7.66
CA ASP A 254 -24.20 0.52 -7.75
C ASP A 254 -24.93 -0.55 -6.91
N VAL A 255 -24.50 -0.79 -5.65
CA VAL A 255 -25.07 -1.81 -4.75
C VAL A 255 -25.48 -1.25 -3.37
#